data_61bf88f6679e664895ac48f39e8dee8c
#
_entry.id   61bf88f6679e664895ac48f39e8dee8c
#
_cell.length_a   1.000
_cell.length_b   1.000
_cell.length_c   1.000
_cell.angle_alpha   90.00
_cell.angle_beta   90.00
_cell.angle_gamma   90.00
#
_symmetry.space_group_name_H-M   'P 1'
#
loop_
_entity.id
_entity.type
_entity.pdbx_description
1 polymer ?
#
loop_
_entity_poly.entity_id
_entity_poly.type
_entity_poly.pdbx_seq_one_letter_code
_entity_poly.pdbx_strand_id
1 'polypeptide(L)'
;MVDILNGKRLYIIGIDAAPLWIIKENYERYSMKGFGKLINNGVLMDLLSTIPPMTGPSWPSMYTGFRPGEHGVPDFFRVLPNYTKDVTYYNPDIKEPFWDVLAREGLKSLVITPAMMVRLPKEDGVDMITGFPLPARFSSERVRRVAKRYRFNGEPNIEKRIKSGELSLKGASNIYVDSIKKRAAITRDLMSSNNYDMVFTCFTETDRIQHFSLNLKDWKSYVLPLYQEISKFIEFITDKAEREGARVIVVSDHGAQPIKEKFLMNSWLIQKGYASLKPELNSQIEAGSDSMRYRIRERVIRSKMRKVYDKLPASGKKLAKNIIAKTLAGASGEDYTRIHDFDFDMSKTRAFSTISNWTVCSIYLNDSRFEEGIVKRGERERIKRKLIRDIMSIKDKDGKRLMVRAFDADDYYENTELFIAPDVMAEIKRGYFIDVFGYLKSGGLFMKPEMAKRGDHMNEGIFGLIDYGMRLDYKRISRKELYVYSISPTVTEYFGVKASHDTRYRSIA
;
A
#
# COMPACT_ATOMS: atom_id res chain seq x y z
N MET A 1 -20.75 25.20 -23.77
CA MET A 1 -19.89 24.22 -23.09
C MET A 1 -20.65 23.42 -22.01
N VAL A 2 -21.65 24.01 -21.36
CA VAL A 2 -22.48 23.34 -20.30
C VAL A 2 -23.35 22.20 -20.84
N ASP A 3 -23.83 22.26 -22.08
CA ASP A 3 -24.74 21.23 -22.63
C ASP A 3 -24.05 19.92 -23.05
N ILE A 4 -22.71 19.91 -23.21
CA ILE A 4 -21.95 18.68 -23.55
C ILE A 4 -21.65 17.83 -22.32
N LEU A 5 -21.71 18.40 -21.12
CA LEU A 5 -21.43 17.74 -19.85
C LEU A 5 -22.66 17.03 -19.24
N ASN A 6 -23.86 17.48 -19.62
CA ASN A 6 -25.12 16.96 -19.09
C ASN A 6 -25.40 15.53 -19.59
N GLY A 7 -25.39 14.59 -18.66
CA GLY A 7 -25.83 13.19 -18.89
C GLY A 7 -24.70 12.14 -18.84
N LYS A 8 -23.43 12.52 -18.83
CA LYS A 8 -22.34 11.56 -18.66
C LYS A 8 -22.26 11.07 -17.20
N ARG A 9 -22.12 9.77 -17.01
CA ARG A 9 -21.93 9.16 -15.67
C ARG A 9 -20.74 8.25 -15.65
N LEU A 10 -19.99 8.30 -14.55
CA LEU A 10 -18.79 7.49 -14.35
C LEU A 10 -18.84 6.78 -12.99
N TYR A 11 -18.65 5.48 -13.03
CA TYR A 11 -18.55 4.64 -11.84
C TYR A 11 -17.13 4.11 -11.70
N ILE A 12 -16.46 4.37 -10.59
CA ILE A 12 -15.09 3.93 -10.31
C ILE A 12 -15.10 3.04 -9.08
N ILE A 13 -14.54 1.84 -9.20
CA ILE A 13 -14.42 0.87 -8.11
C ILE A 13 -12.94 0.64 -7.85
N GLY A 14 -12.47 1.06 -6.69
CA GLY A 14 -11.12 0.81 -6.19
C GLY A 14 -11.06 -0.49 -5.39
N ILE A 15 -10.04 -1.29 -5.62
CA ILE A 15 -9.79 -2.56 -4.89
C ILE A 15 -8.32 -2.57 -4.51
N ASP A 16 -8.01 -2.44 -3.22
CA ASP A 16 -6.63 -2.41 -2.74
C ASP A 16 -5.94 -3.77 -2.94
N ALA A 17 -4.73 -3.73 -3.48
CA ALA A 17 -3.89 -4.89 -3.72
C ALA A 17 -4.53 -6.01 -4.58
N ALA A 18 -5.28 -5.66 -5.62
CA ALA A 18 -5.92 -6.67 -6.49
C ALA A 18 -5.03 -7.03 -7.68
N PRO A 19 -4.40 -8.23 -7.71
CA PRO A 19 -3.63 -8.68 -8.84
C PRO A 19 -4.51 -9.38 -9.88
N LEU A 20 -4.17 -9.23 -11.14
CA LEU A 20 -4.90 -9.81 -12.27
C LEU A 20 -4.97 -11.34 -12.20
N TRP A 21 -3.92 -12.00 -11.71
CA TRP A 21 -3.83 -13.47 -11.63
C TRP A 21 -4.89 -14.09 -10.70
N ILE A 22 -5.19 -13.46 -9.55
CA ILE A 22 -6.24 -13.95 -8.64
C ILE A 22 -7.60 -13.96 -9.36
N ILE A 23 -7.89 -12.91 -10.11
CA ILE A 23 -9.18 -12.76 -10.80
C ILE A 23 -9.26 -13.74 -11.98
N LYS A 24 -8.28 -13.71 -12.89
CA LYS A 24 -8.29 -14.54 -14.10
C LYS A 24 -8.34 -16.05 -13.82
N GLU A 25 -7.64 -16.52 -12.79
CA GLU A 25 -7.62 -17.94 -12.45
C GLU A 25 -8.88 -18.43 -11.71
N ASN A 26 -9.72 -17.50 -11.21
CA ASN A 26 -10.78 -17.90 -10.29
C ASN A 26 -12.18 -17.36 -10.66
N TYR A 27 -12.33 -16.40 -11.60
CA TYR A 27 -13.61 -15.71 -11.82
C TYR A 27 -14.74 -16.65 -12.28
N GLU A 28 -14.46 -17.61 -13.15
CA GLU A 28 -15.46 -18.59 -13.60
C GLU A 28 -15.82 -19.56 -12.49
N ARG A 29 -14.79 -20.24 -11.93
CA ARG A 29 -14.98 -21.29 -10.91
C ARG A 29 -15.72 -20.79 -9.67
N TYR A 30 -15.53 -19.53 -9.30
CA TYR A 30 -16.15 -18.92 -8.12
C TYR A 30 -17.28 -17.95 -8.47
N SER A 31 -17.81 -18.02 -9.70
CA SER A 31 -18.97 -17.25 -10.18
C SER A 31 -18.85 -15.76 -9.92
N MET A 32 -17.68 -15.17 -10.19
CA MET A 32 -17.43 -13.74 -10.02
C MET A 32 -17.91 -12.96 -11.26
N LYS A 33 -19.23 -12.91 -11.46
CA LYS A 33 -19.88 -12.38 -12.68
C LYS A 33 -19.49 -10.94 -13.01
N GLY A 34 -19.31 -10.06 -12.01
CA GLY A 34 -18.89 -8.68 -12.24
C GLY A 34 -17.51 -8.59 -12.91
N PHE A 35 -16.54 -9.39 -12.47
CA PHE A 35 -15.25 -9.49 -13.16
C PHE A 35 -15.38 -10.17 -14.53
N GLY A 36 -16.26 -11.16 -14.64
CA GLY A 36 -16.57 -11.79 -15.93
C GLY A 36 -17.10 -10.80 -16.97
N LYS A 37 -17.95 -9.84 -16.58
CA LYS A 37 -18.41 -8.75 -17.47
C LYS A 37 -17.25 -7.90 -17.96
N LEU A 38 -16.31 -7.49 -17.10
CA LEU A 38 -15.13 -6.73 -17.50
C LEU A 38 -14.27 -7.49 -18.51
N ILE A 39 -14.09 -8.80 -18.30
CA ILE A 39 -13.28 -9.66 -19.18
C ILE A 39 -13.94 -9.86 -20.55
N ASN A 40 -15.26 -10.10 -20.57
CA ASN A 40 -15.97 -10.51 -21.78
C ASN A 40 -16.48 -9.33 -22.59
N ASN A 41 -16.91 -8.24 -21.94
CA ASN A 41 -17.58 -7.11 -22.59
C ASN A 41 -16.76 -5.81 -22.58
N GLY A 42 -15.58 -5.83 -21.95
CA GLY A 42 -14.70 -4.68 -21.81
C GLY A 42 -13.24 -5.05 -21.93
N VAL A 43 -12.42 -4.48 -21.04
CA VAL A 43 -11.01 -4.85 -20.87
C VAL A 43 -10.70 -5.03 -19.38
N LEU A 44 -9.91 -6.04 -19.04
CA LEU A 44 -9.29 -6.22 -17.71
C LEU A 44 -7.81 -6.57 -17.91
N MET A 45 -6.93 -5.69 -17.45
CA MET A 45 -5.49 -5.76 -17.69
C MET A 45 -4.69 -5.27 -16.48
N ASP A 46 -3.36 -5.36 -16.57
CA ASP A 46 -2.46 -4.85 -15.53
C ASP A 46 -2.46 -3.31 -15.52
N LEU A 47 -2.39 -2.73 -14.33
CA LEU A 47 -2.17 -1.32 -14.04
C LEU A 47 -0.90 -1.21 -13.20
N LEU A 48 0.09 -0.49 -13.70
CA LEU A 48 1.37 -0.31 -13.00
C LEU A 48 1.23 0.72 -11.87
N SER A 49 1.72 0.33 -10.72
CA SER A 49 1.72 1.12 -9.50
C SER A 49 2.78 2.22 -9.51
N THR A 50 2.86 2.94 -8.40
CA THR A 50 4.03 3.77 -8.04
C THR A 50 5.23 2.90 -7.67
N ILE A 51 6.36 3.54 -7.46
CA ILE A 51 7.55 2.92 -6.88
C ILE A 51 7.88 3.68 -5.59
N PRO A 52 7.74 3.02 -4.42
CA PRO A 52 7.30 1.64 -4.17
C PRO A 52 5.81 1.39 -4.48
N PRO A 53 5.41 0.14 -4.82
CA PRO A 53 4.02 -0.22 -5.05
C PRO A 53 3.30 -0.40 -3.70
N MET A 54 2.73 0.67 -3.21
CA MET A 54 2.13 0.75 -1.86
C MET A 54 0.89 1.62 -1.84
N THR A 55 -0.05 1.29 -0.96
CA THR A 55 -1.27 2.07 -0.68
C THR A 55 -0.96 3.56 -0.44
N GLY A 56 0.10 3.84 0.36
CA GLY A 56 0.52 5.19 0.73
C GLY A 56 0.73 6.13 -0.45
N PRO A 57 1.66 5.87 -1.36
CA PRO A 57 1.92 6.70 -2.53
C PRO A 57 0.94 6.48 -3.68
N SER A 58 0.43 5.24 -3.89
CA SER A 58 -0.29 4.90 -5.12
C SER A 58 -1.69 5.50 -5.19
N TRP A 59 -2.46 5.48 -4.09
CA TRP A 59 -3.79 6.09 -4.09
C TRP A 59 -3.74 7.61 -4.30
N PRO A 60 -2.89 8.40 -3.61
CA PRO A 60 -2.74 9.83 -3.94
C PRO A 60 -2.32 10.06 -5.39
N SER A 61 -1.41 9.26 -5.94
CA SER A 61 -1.02 9.33 -7.35
C SER A 61 -2.21 9.10 -8.29
N MET A 62 -3.08 8.13 -7.96
CA MET A 62 -4.29 7.82 -8.72
C MET A 62 -5.31 8.98 -8.70
N TYR A 63 -5.51 9.60 -7.54
CA TYR A 63 -6.47 10.69 -7.38
C TYR A 63 -6.04 11.98 -8.05
N THR A 64 -4.74 12.24 -8.09
CA THR A 64 -4.18 13.51 -8.53
C THR A 64 -3.61 13.47 -9.94
N GLY A 65 -3.12 12.31 -10.40
CA GLY A 65 -2.36 12.17 -11.65
C GLY A 65 -0.88 12.54 -11.52
N PHE A 66 -0.36 12.69 -10.29
CA PHE A 66 1.02 13.08 -10.02
C PHE A 66 1.82 11.96 -9.36
N ARG A 67 3.15 12.03 -9.49
CA ARG A 67 4.08 11.10 -8.83
C ARG A 67 4.25 11.41 -7.33
N PRO A 68 4.76 10.47 -6.54
CA PRO A 68 5.01 10.66 -5.10
C PRO A 68 5.89 11.88 -4.77
N GLY A 69 6.88 12.19 -5.60
CA GLY A 69 7.72 13.39 -5.46
C GLY A 69 6.96 14.70 -5.59
N GLU A 70 5.85 14.71 -6.34
CA GLU A 70 5.05 15.91 -6.62
C GLU A 70 3.91 16.11 -5.62
N HIS A 71 3.32 15.02 -5.07
CA HIS A 71 2.24 15.12 -4.07
C HIS A 71 2.72 14.88 -2.62
N GLY A 72 4.00 14.60 -2.41
CA GLY A 72 4.64 14.57 -1.09
C GLY A 72 4.39 13.32 -0.24
N VAL A 73 3.88 12.22 -0.84
CA VAL A 73 3.64 10.95 -0.12
C VAL A 73 4.52 9.84 -0.72
N PRO A 74 5.78 9.68 -0.25
CA PRO A 74 6.68 8.66 -0.78
C PRO A 74 6.40 7.25 -0.24
N ASP A 75 5.79 7.16 0.95
CA ASP A 75 5.54 5.96 1.74
C ASP A 75 4.55 6.32 2.88
N PHE A 76 4.18 5.38 3.75
CA PHE A 76 3.48 5.68 5.01
C PHE A 76 4.32 6.51 5.99
N PHE A 77 5.63 6.52 5.79
CA PHE A 77 6.60 7.26 6.59
C PHE A 77 7.56 8.04 5.70
N ARG A 78 8.02 9.18 6.19
CA ARG A 78 9.15 9.93 5.63
C ARG A 78 10.31 9.94 6.63
N VAL A 79 11.53 9.94 6.12
CA VAL A 79 12.75 10.06 6.93
C VAL A 79 12.99 11.54 7.25
N LEU A 80 13.41 11.81 8.49
CA LEU A 80 13.78 13.14 8.96
C LEU A 80 15.30 13.27 9.03
N PRO A 81 15.85 14.51 9.08
CA PRO A 81 17.29 14.75 9.15
C PRO A 81 17.99 14.06 10.33
N ASN A 82 17.30 13.86 11.43
CA ASN A 82 17.78 13.15 12.63
C ASN A 82 17.57 11.63 12.57
N TYR A 83 17.36 11.05 11.36
CA TYR A 83 17.11 9.62 11.09
C TYR A 83 15.82 9.04 11.68
N THR A 84 15.03 9.83 12.38
CA THR A 84 13.70 9.39 12.82
C THR A 84 12.70 9.37 11.68
N LYS A 85 11.52 8.82 11.92
CA LYS A 85 10.45 8.72 10.93
C LYS A 85 9.21 9.46 11.40
N ASP A 86 8.61 10.18 10.48
CA ASP A 86 7.32 10.82 10.66
C ASP A 86 6.26 10.16 9.78
N VAL A 87 5.01 10.15 10.24
CA VAL A 87 3.89 9.58 9.47
C VAL A 87 3.52 10.51 8.33
N THR A 88 3.37 9.96 7.15
CA THR A 88 2.97 10.71 5.96
C THR A 88 1.49 10.53 5.69
N TYR A 89 0.79 11.64 5.48
CA TYR A 89 -0.60 11.67 5.05
C TYR A 89 -0.71 12.46 3.75
N TYR A 90 -1.62 12.03 2.89
CA TYR A 90 -1.94 12.79 1.70
C TYR A 90 -2.53 14.16 2.09
N ASN A 91 -1.97 15.22 1.51
CA ASN A 91 -2.44 16.58 1.69
C ASN A 91 -3.00 17.12 0.35
N PRO A 92 -4.32 17.29 0.22
CA PRO A 92 -4.95 17.81 -1.00
C PRO A 92 -4.58 19.28 -1.30
N ASP A 93 -3.95 19.99 -0.35
CA ASP A 93 -3.45 21.35 -0.58
C ASP A 93 -2.21 21.39 -1.48
N ILE A 94 -1.45 20.26 -1.57
CA ILE A 94 -0.27 20.16 -2.43
C ILE A 94 -0.68 19.81 -3.86
N LYS A 95 -1.51 18.79 -4.01
CA LYS A 95 -2.09 18.37 -5.29
C LYS A 95 -3.56 17.99 -5.04
N GLU A 96 -4.42 18.44 -5.92
CA GLU A 96 -5.86 18.32 -5.75
C GLU A 96 -6.38 17.01 -6.35
N PRO A 97 -7.32 16.31 -5.68
CA PRO A 97 -7.93 15.11 -6.22
C PRO A 97 -8.99 15.43 -7.29
N PHE A 98 -9.19 14.53 -8.26
CA PHE A 98 -10.09 14.75 -9.38
C PHE A 98 -11.54 15.08 -8.99
N TRP A 99 -12.04 14.61 -7.86
CA TRP A 99 -13.42 14.94 -7.41
C TRP A 99 -13.59 16.40 -6.99
N ASP A 100 -12.56 17.05 -6.43
CA ASP A 100 -12.61 18.47 -6.13
C ASP A 100 -12.53 19.30 -7.44
N VAL A 101 -11.70 18.84 -8.41
CA VAL A 101 -11.63 19.41 -9.75
C VAL A 101 -13.00 19.36 -10.44
N LEU A 102 -13.68 18.20 -10.40
CA LEU A 102 -15.01 18.02 -10.98
C LEU A 102 -16.06 18.89 -10.29
N ALA A 103 -16.00 19.03 -8.96
CA ALA A 103 -16.95 19.81 -8.19
C ALA A 103 -16.92 21.32 -8.55
N ARG A 104 -15.72 21.87 -8.82
CA ARG A 104 -15.59 23.25 -9.31
C ARG A 104 -16.25 23.49 -10.66
N GLU A 105 -16.37 22.46 -11.48
CA GLU A 105 -17.09 22.51 -12.76
C GLU A 105 -18.59 22.19 -12.59
N GLY A 106 -19.09 22.13 -11.34
CA GLY A 106 -20.50 21.90 -11.03
C GLY A 106 -20.93 20.43 -11.07
N LEU A 107 -20.02 19.48 -11.24
CA LEU A 107 -20.31 18.06 -11.25
C LEU A 107 -20.39 17.48 -9.83
N LYS A 108 -21.38 16.61 -9.58
CA LYS A 108 -21.63 16.02 -8.27
C LYS A 108 -20.92 14.67 -8.13
N SER A 109 -20.20 14.49 -7.04
CA SER A 109 -19.45 13.28 -6.77
C SER A 109 -19.88 12.57 -5.48
N LEU A 110 -19.92 11.25 -5.51
CA LEU A 110 -20.02 10.39 -4.32
C LEU A 110 -18.68 9.64 -4.15
N VAL A 111 -18.00 9.84 -3.02
CA VAL A 111 -16.67 9.29 -2.76
C VAL A 111 -16.69 8.49 -1.46
N ILE A 112 -16.60 7.18 -1.56
CA ILE A 112 -16.73 6.27 -0.43
C ILE A 112 -15.39 5.61 -0.11
N THR A 113 -14.87 5.95 1.06
CA THR A 113 -13.65 5.41 1.67
C THR A 113 -12.43 5.39 0.74
N PRO A 114 -12.09 6.52 0.08
CA PRO A 114 -10.84 6.61 -0.68
C PRO A 114 -9.67 6.41 0.28
N ALA A 115 -8.82 5.42 0.01
CA ALA A 115 -7.68 5.14 0.88
C ALA A 115 -6.71 6.34 0.92
N MET A 116 -6.02 6.55 2.04
CA MET A 116 -5.14 7.68 2.30
C MET A 116 -5.82 9.07 2.38
N MET A 117 -7.11 9.18 2.08
CA MET A 117 -7.87 10.42 2.20
C MET A 117 -8.43 10.58 3.62
N VAL A 118 -7.78 11.42 4.41
CA VAL A 118 -8.13 11.69 5.82
C VAL A 118 -8.86 13.00 6.03
N ARG A 119 -8.91 13.85 5.01
CA ARG A 119 -9.63 15.13 5.02
C ARG A 119 -10.93 15.04 4.23
N LEU A 120 -11.92 15.81 4.64
CA LEU A 120 -13.14 16.01 3.88
C LEU A 120 -12.86 16.89 2.65
N PRO A 121 -13.67 16.80 1.58
CA PRO A 121 -13.53 17.61 0.40
C PRO A 121 -13.65 19.11 0.76
N LYS A 122 -13.02 19.96 -0.05
CA LYS A 122 -13.08 21.41 0.09
C LYS A 122 -14.28 22.01 -0.61
N GLU A 123 -14.67 21.39 -1.71
CA GLU A 123 -15.68 21.89 -2.61
C GLU A 123 -17.07 21.34 -2.24
N ASP A 124 -18.07 22.16 -2.43
CA ASP A 124 -19.46 21.71 -2.39
C ASP A 124 -19.75 20.76 -3.58
N GLY A 125 -20.71 19.86 -3.42
CA GLY A 125 -21.05 18.87 -4.46
C GLY A 125 -20.36 17.52 -4.30
N VAL A 126 -19.47 17.34 -3.30
CA VAL A 126 -18.87 16.06 -2.99
C VAL A 126 -19.41 15.45 -1.71
N ASP A 127 -20.21 14.40 -1.82
CA ASP A 127 -20.58 13.57 -0.69
C ASP A 127 -19.47 12.56 -0.41
N MET A 128 -18.92 12.56 0.80
CA MET A 128 -17.75 11.71 1.13
C MET A 128 -17.87 11.01 2.48
N ILE A 129 -17.38 9.78 2.51
CA ILE A 129 -16.92 9.08 3.71
C ILE A 129 -15.42 8.89 3.55
N THR A 130 -14.59 9.46 4.45
CA THR A 130 -13.13 9.27 4.38
C THR A 130 -12.74 7.82 4.67
N GLY A 131 -11.56 7.40 4.19
CA GLY A 131 -11.04 6.04 4.32
C GLY A 131 -9.85 5.90 5.26
N PHE A 132 -9.20 4.75 5.16
CA PHE A 132 -7.94 4.43 5.86
C PHE A 132 -6.89 5.56 5.64
N PRO A 133 -6.01 5.89 6.61
CA PRO A 133 -5.73 5.13 7.84
C PRO A 133 -6.45 5.62 9.11
N LEU A 134 -7.22 6.69 9.05
CA LEU A 134 -7.89 7.27 10.21
C LEU A 134 -9.36 6.82 10.29
N PRO A 135 -10.02 7.00 11.45
CA PRO A 135 -11.46 6.77 11.58
C PRO A 135 -12.25 7.58 10.55
N ALA A 136 -13.35 6.99 10.06
CA ALA A 136 -14.18 7.60 9.04
C ALA A 136 -14.75 8.96 9.49
N ARG A 137 -14.67 9.95 8.58
CA ARG A 137 -15.33 11.24 8.68
C ARG A 137 -16.38 11.35 7.58
N PHE A 138 -17.40 12.19 7.77
CA PHE A 138 -18.55 12.29 6.89
C PHE A 138 -18.71 13.72 6.44
N SER A 139 -18.91 13.97 5.15
CA SER A 139 -19.06 15.32 4.58
C SER A 139 -20.35 16.01 5.02
N SER A 140 -21.39 15.24 5.32
CA SER A 140 -22.70 15.78 5.72
C SER A 140 -23.41 14.88 6.73
N GLU A 141 -24.41 15.43 7.45
CA GLU A 141 -25.24 14.65 8.37
C GLU A 141 -26.11 13.62 7.60
N ARG A 142 -26.44 13.88 6.35
CA ARG A 142 -27.13 12.92 5.48
C ARG A 142 -26.25 11.68 5.26
N VAL A 143 -25.00 11.86 4.86
CA VAL A 143 -24.03 10.77 4.65
C VAL A 143 -23.79 9.99 5.95
N ARG A 144 -23.67 10.71 7.08
CA ARG A 144 -23.51 10.10 8.40
C ARG A 144 -24.70 9.23 8.80
N ARG A 145 -25.93 9.70 8.57
CA ARG A 145 -27.16 8.94 8.89
C ARG A 145 -27.26 7.66 8.09
N VAL A 146 -26.91 7.69 6.79
CA VAL A 146 -26.88 6.48 5.97
C VAL A 146 -25.82 5.50 6.50
N ALA A 147 -24.59 5.95 6.77
CA ALA A 147 -23.54 5.08 7.33
C ALA A 147 -23.96 4.44 8.68
N LYS A 148 -24.58 5.22 9.59
CA LYS A 148 -25.11 4.72 10.88
C LYS A 148 -26.15 3.62 10.70
N ARG A 149 -27.04 3.71 9.69
CA ARG A 149 -28.06 2.68 9.39
C ARG A 149 -27.40 1.31 9.15
N TYR A 150 -26.24 1.28 8.53
CA TYR A 150 -25.45 0.07 8.27
C TYR A 150 -24.44 -0.23 9.37
N ARG A 151 -24.43 0.50 10.50
CA ARG A 151 -23.45 0.36 11.59
C ARG A 151 -22.01 0.43 11.09
N PHE A 152 -21.74 1.38 10.18
CA PHE A 152 -20.43 1.59 9.60
C PHE A 152 -19.74 2.80 10.25
N ASN A 153 -18.57 2.55 10.85
CA ASN A 153 -17.72 3.56 11.51
C ASN A 153 -16.33 3.67 10.89
N GLY A 154 -16.12 3.08 9.72
CA GLY A 154 -14.84 2.95 9.05
C GLY A 154 -14.39 1.48 8.91
N GLU A 155 -13.21 1.30 8.45
CA GLU A 155 -12.65 -0.02 8.15
C GLU A 155 -12.28 -0.79 9.43
N PRO A 156 -12.46 -2.13 9.45
CA PRO A 156 -12.08 -2.93 10.60
C PRO A 156 -10.56 -2.95 10.80
N ASN A 157 -10.09 -2.54 11.96
CA ASN A 157 -8.67 -2.64 12.34
C ASN A 157 -8.45 -3.87 13.23
N ILE A 158 -8.32 -5.04 12.59
CA ILE A 158 -8.25 -6.35 13.26
C ILE A 158 -6.91 -7.06 13.13
N GLU A 159 -5.92 -6.46 12.46
CA GLU A 159 -4.62 -7.09 12.19
C GLU A 159 -3.87 -7.49 13.47
N LYS A 160 -3.99 -6.69 14.54
CA LYS A 160 -3.39 -7.02 15.84
C LYS A 160 -3.99 -8.28 16.43
N ARG A 161 -5.30 -8.48 16.27
CA ARG A 161 -6.01 -9.67 16.78
C ARG A 161 -5.65 -10.92 15.98
N ILE A 162 -5.40 -10.77 14.67
CA ILE A 162 -4.88 -11.86 13.82
C ILE A 162 -3.45 -12.21 14.27
N LYS A 163 -2.58 -11.22 14.44
CA LYS A 163 -1.17 -11.41 14.86
C LYS A 163 -1.04 -12.05 16.24
N SER A 164 -1.94 -11.73 17.17
CA SER A 164 -1.96 -12.32 18.51
C SER A 164 -2.60 -13.72 18.56
N GLY A 165 -3.22 -14.19 17.47
CA GLY A 165 -3.97 -15.44 17.42
C GLY A 165 -5.34 -15.38 18.12
N GLU A 166 -5.78 -14.19 18.57
CA GLU A 166 -7.13 -13.97 19.12
C GLU A 166 -8.22 -14.16 18.06
N LEU A 167 -7.90 -13.83 16.82
CA LEU A 167 -8.81 -13.93 15.69
C LEU A 167 -8.21 -14.85 14.61
N SER A 168 -8.96 -15.89 14.23
CA SER A 168 -8.58 -16.78 13.14
C SER A 168 -8.66 -16.09 11.78
N LEU A 169 -7.92 -16.57 10.78
CA LEU A 169 -8.00 -16.04 9.40
C LEU A 169 -9.40 -16.15 8.81
N LYS A 170 -10.14 -17.23 9.11
CA LYS A 170 -11.53 -17.38 8.68
C LYS A 170 -12.44 -16.36 9.33
N GLY A 171 -12.25 -16.10 10.63
CA GLY A 171 -12.97 -15.05 11.35
C GLY A 171 -12.67 -13.66 10.78
N ALA A 172 -11.41 -13.38 10.47
CA ALA A 172 -10.98 -12.14 9.84
C ALA A 172 -11.61 -11.96 8.44
N SER A 173 -11.58 -13.00 7.60
CA SER A 173 -12.22 -13.00 6.29
C SER A 173 -13.71 -12.66 6.39
N ASN A 174 -14.44 -13.25 7.34
CA ASN A 174 -15.86 -12.97 7.54
C ASN A 174 -16.12 -11.51 7.96
N ILE A 175 -15.30 -10.94 8.83
CA ILE A 175 -15.39 -9.53 9.23
C ILE A 175 -15.14 -8.60 8.04
N TYR A 176 -14.14 -8.89 7.22
CA TYR A 176 -13.84 -8.11 6.02
C TYR A 176 -14.95 -8.22 4.97
N VAL A 177 -15.52 -9.42 4.75
CA VAL A 177 -16.69 -9.62 3.88
C VAL A 177 -17.89 -8.78 4.35
N ASP A 178 -18.18 -8.73 5.68
CA ASP A 178 -19.25 -7.89 6.24
C ASP A 178 -18.96 -6.40 6.01
N SER A 179 -17.71 -5.96 6.16
CA SER A 179 -17.31 -4.57 5.89
C SER A 179 -17.55 -4.19 4.42
N ILE A 180 -17.17 -5.06 3.46
CA ILE A 180 -17.42 -4.87 2.03
C ILE A 180 -18.92 -4.76 1.75
N LYS A 181 -19.74 -5.65 2.31
CA LYS A 181 -21.22 -5.63 2.17
C LYS A 181 -21.82 -4.33 2.66
N LYS A 182 -21.40 -3.85 3.84
CA LYS A 182 -21.89 -2.58 4.41
C LYS A 182 -21.54 -1.40 3.50
N ARG A 183 -20.31 -1.34 3.01
CA ARG A 183 -19.86 -0.26 2.12
C ARG A 183 -20.60 -0.27 0.79
N ALA A 184 -20.78 -1.45 0.19
CA ALA A 184 -21.58 -1.62 -1.01
C ALA A 184 -23.04 -1.17 -0.80
N ALA A 185 -23.66 -1.51 0.34
CA ALA A 185 -25.02 -1.10 0.68
C ALA A 185 -25.14 0.42 0.90
N ILE A 186 -24.16 1.04 1.59
CA ILE A 186 -24.10 2.50 1.78
C ILE A 186 -24.02 3.21 0.43
N THR A 187 -23.14 2.74 -0.47
CA THR A 187 -23.00 3.31 -1.80
C THR A 187 -24.30 3.23 -2.58
N ARG A 188 -24.97 2.08 -2.58
CA ARG A 188 -26.28 1.90 -3.25
C ARG A 188 -27.35 2.83 -2.70
N ASP A 189 -27.44 2.97 -1.38
CA ASP A 189 -28.44 3.81 -0.69
C ASP A 189 -28.21 5.30 -1.02
N LEU A 190 -26.96 5.78 -0.97
CA LEU A 190 -26.63 7.14 -1.32
C LEU A 190 -26.90 7.43 -2.81
N MET A 191 -26.57 6.48 -3.71
CA MET A 191 -26.86 6.59 -5.14
C MET A 191 -28.35 6.62 -5.45
N SER A 192 -29.19 5.96 -4.65
CA SER A 192 -30.64 5.95 -4.86
C SER A 192 -31.31 7.26 -4.43
N SER A 193 -30.69 7.99 -3.51
CA SER A 193 -31.22 9.19 -2.88
C SER A 193 -30.75 10.51 -3.52
N ASN A 194 -29.80 10.44 -4.47
CA ASN A 194 -29.23 11.61 -5.15
C ASN A 194 -28.64 11.23 -6.52
N ASN A 195 -28.62 12.20 -7.44
CA ASN A 195 -27.96 12.04 -8.73
C ASN A 195 -26.52 12.49 -8.61
N TYR A 196 -25.59 11.58 -8.93
CA TYR A 196 -24.17 11.87 -9.00
C TYR A 196 -23.70 11.67 -10.44
N ASP A 197 -22.82 12.54 -10.90
CA ASP A 197 -22.13 12.41 -12.17
C ASP A 197 -20.98 11.41 -12.06
N MET A 198 -20.28 11.38 -10.91
CA MET A 198 -19.23 10.47 -10.61
C MET A 198 -19.44 9.76 -9.27
N VAL A 199 -19.21 8.43 -9.23
CA VAL A 199 -19.22 7.63 -8.00
C VAL A 199 -17.89 6.88 -7.89
N PHE A 200 -17.19 7.07 -6.79
CA PHE A 200 -15.98 6.33 -6.43
C PHE A 200 -16.22 5.53 -5.13
N THR A 201 -15.92 4.24 -5.15
CA THR A 201 -15.99 3.38 -3.95
C THR A 201 -14.73 2.53 -3.87
N CYS A 202 -14.01 2.56 -2.74
CA CYS A 202 -12.78 1.81 -2.54
C CYS A 202 -12.93 0.72 -1.47
N PHE A 203 -12.39 -0.45 -1.73
CA PHE A 203 -12.34 -1.62 -0.84
C PHE A 203 -10.90 -1.96 -0.52
N THR A 204 -10.48 -1.83 0.76
CA THR A 204 -9.08 -2.04 1.19
C THR A 204 -8.85 -3.38 1.90
N GLU A 205 -9.90 -4.16 2.13
CA GLU A 205 -9.83 -5.40 2.91
C GLU A 205 -9.07 -6.51 2.19
N THR A 206 -9.01 -6.47 0.87
CA THR A 206 -8.29 -7.45 0.04
C THR A 206 -6.80 -7.44 0.34
N ASP A 207 -6.17 -6.27 0.43
CA ASP A 207 -4.77 -6.13 0.83
C ASP A 207 -4.49 -6.79 2.17
N ARG A 208 -5.30 -6.46 3.17
CA ARG A 208 -5.09 -6.88 4.55
C ARG A 208 -5.10 -8.39 4.74
N ILE A 209 -6.08 -9.10 4.16
CA ILE A 209 -6.17 -10.56 4.31
C ILE A 209 -5.07 -11.28 3.52
N GLN A 210 -4.65 -10.72 2.39
CA GLN A 210 -3.60 -11.28 1.54
C GLN A 210 -2.24 -11.29 2.24
N HIS A 211 -1.90 -10.26 3.00
CA HIS A 211 -0.69 -10.23 3.83
C HIS A 211 -0.56 -11.43 4.78
N PHE A 212 -1.67 -11.95 5.29
CA PHE A 212 -1.68 -13.06 6.25
C PHE A 212 -1.83 -14.44 5.61
N SER A 213 -2.20 -14.54 4.34
CA SER A 213 -2.72 -15.81 3.81
C SER A 213 -2.13 -16.29 2.48
N LEU A 214 -1.61 -15.42 1.60
CA LEU A 214 -1.33 -15.79 0.21
C LEU A 214 -0.36 -16.96 -0.01
N ASN A 215 0.57 -17.24 0.90
CA ASN A 215 1.46 -18.40 0.78
C ASN A 215 0.93 -19.67 1.46
N LEU A 216 -0.29 -19.66 2.00
CA LEU A 216 -0.93 -20.83 2.56
C LEU A 216 -1.53 -21.71 1.46
N LYS A 217 -1.59 -23.02 1.66
CA LYS A 217 -2.22 -23.95 0.72
C LYS A 217 -3.71 -23.67 0.53
N ASP A 218 -4.38 -23.24 1.59
CA ASP A 218 -5.82 -22.93 1.66
C ASP A 218 -6.16 -21.44 1.54
N TRP A 219 -5.25 -20.62 1.04
CA TRP A 219 -5.40 -19.16 0.92
C TRP A 219 -6.72 -18.74 0.23
N LYS A 220 -7.18 -19.53 -0.74
CA LYS A 220 -8.44 -19.28 -1.46
C LYS A 220 -9.65 -19.19 -0.53
N SER A 221 -9.65 -19.94 0.57
CA SER A 221 -10.76 -19.95 1.54
C SER A 221 -10.86 -18.64 2.35
N TYR A 222 -9.82 -17.86 2.38
CA TYR A 222 -9.76 -16.57 3.10
C TYR A 222 -9.90 -15.37 2.17
N VAL A 223 -9.32 -15.44 0.98
CA VAL A 223 -9.23 -14.32 0.03
C VAL A 223 -10.43 -14.27 -0.91
N LEU A 224 -10.81 -15.39 -1.54
CA LEU A 224 -11.83 -15.38 -2.58
C LEU A 224 -13.22 -14.94 -2.11
N PRO A 225 -13.68 -15.18 -0.86
CA PRO A 225 -14.96 -14.63 -0.40
C PRO A 225 -15.05 -13.10 -0.50
N LEU A 226 -13.94 -12.37 -0.32
CA LEU A 226 -13.89 -10.92 -0.48
C LEU A 226 -14.08 -10.53 -1.95
N TYR A 227 -13.34 -11.19 -2.86
CA TYR A 227 -13.45 -10.95 -4.30
C TYR A 227 -14.86 -11.29 -4.83
N GLN A 228 -15.52 -12.32 -4.28
CA GLN A 228 -16.90 -12.66 -4.64
C GLN A 228 -17.88 -11.53 -4.25
N GLU A 229 -17.75 -10.94 -3.05
CA GLU A 229 -18.62 -9.83 -2.64
C GLU A 229 -18.33 -8.54 -3.44
N ILE A 230 -17.09 -8.23 -3.73
CA ILE A 230 -16.72 -7.12 -4.60
C ILE A 230 -17.26 -7.35 -6.01
N SER A 231 -17.16 -8.57 -6.53
CA SER A 231 -17.72 -8.93 -7.84
C SER A 231 -19.24 -8.72 -7.94
N LYS A 232 -19.99 -9.02 -6.87
CA LYS A 232 -21.44 -8.72 -6.82
C LYS A 232 -21.71 -7.20 -6.86
N PHE A 233 -20.85 -6.41 -6.25
CA PHE A 233 -20.96 -4.95 -6.33
C PHE A 233 -20.61 -4.45 -7.74
N ILE A 234 -19.57 -4.99 -8.38
CA ILE A 234 -19.21 -4.66 -9.77
C ILE A 234 -20.37 -5.04 -10.71
N GLU A 235 -20.98 -6.22 -10.54
CA GLU A 235 -22.14 -6.66 -11.31
C GLU A 235 -23.30 -5.67 -11.19
N PHE A 236 -23.65 -5.27 -9.97
CA PHE A 236 -24.68 -4.25 -9.73
C PHE A 236 -24.37 -2.92 -10.44
N ILE A 237 -23.12 -2.44 -10.33
CA ILE A 237 -22.69 -1.18 -10.95
C ILE A 237 -22.70 -1.28 -12.50
N THR A 238 -22.24 -2.40 -13.05
CA THR A 238 -22.24 -2.60 -14.53
C THR A 238 -23.66 -2.70 -15.06
N ASP A 239 -24.60 -3.37 -14.36
CA ASP A 239 -26.01 -3.41 -14.76
C ASP A 239 -26.69 -2.04 -14.72
N LYS A 240 -26.32 -1.23 -13.72
CA LYS A 240 -26.80 0.15 -13.65
C LYS A 240 -26.20 1.01 -14.77
N ALA A 241 -24.89 0.90 -15.00
CA ALA A 241 -24.20 1.64 -16.03
C ALA A 241 -24.73 1.32 -17.44
N GLU A 242 -25.07 0.06 -17.70
CA GLU A 242 -25.67 -0.38 -18.97
C GLU A 242 -27.00 0.32 -19.23
N ARG A 243 -27.87 0.39 -18.22
CA ARG A 243 -29.17 1.11 -18.33
C ARG A 243 -29.04 2.62 -18.53
N GLU A 244 -27.92 3.20 -18.07
CA GLU A 244 -27.69 4.65 -18.08
C GLU A 244 -26.73 5.10 -19.21
N GLY A 245 -26.21 4.18 -20.00
CA GLY A 245 -25.18 4.49 -20.99
C GLY A 245 -23.90 5.04 -20.35
N ALA A 246 -23.52 4.54 -19.17
CA ALA A 246 -22.43 5.08 -18.37
C ALA A 246 -21.15 4.28 -18.53
N ARG A 247 -20.03 4.87 -18.09
CA ARG A 247 -18.71 4.24 -18.04
C ARG A 247 -18.46 3.63 -16.65
N VAL A 248 -17.83 2.44 -16.63
CA VAL A 248 -17.35 1.79 -15.39
C VAL A 248 -15.83 1.58 -15.49
N ILE A 249 -15.12 2.01 -14.46
CA ILE A 249 -13.68 1.79 -14.28
C ILE A 249 -13.48 0.99 -12.99
N VAL A 250 -12.69 -0.08 -13.05
CA VAL A 250 -12.24 -0.85 -11.87
C VAL A 250 -10.73 -0.74 -11.79
N VAL A 251 -10.19 -0.33 -10.65
CA VAL A 251 -8.77 -0.06 -10.49
C VAL A 251 -8.22 -0.67 -9.19
N SER A 252 -6.94 -1.00 -9.23
CA SER A 252 -6.16 -1.31 -8.02
C SER A 252 -4.88 -0.49 -8.01
N ASP A 253 -4.50 -0.03 -6.85
CA ASP A 253 -3.29 0.76 -6.61
C ASP A 253 -2.00 -0.04 -6.81
N HIS A 254 -2.01 -1.32 -6.49
CA HIS A 254 -0.96 -2.31 -6.71
C HIS A 254 -1.56 -3.71 -6.70
N GLY A 255 -0.75 -4.73 -6.96
CA GLY A 255 -1.14 -6.12 -6.84
C GLY A 255 -0.61 -6.77 -5.57
N ALA A 256 -0.78 -8.10 -5.48
CA ALA A 256 -0.27 -8.92 -4.39
C ALA A 256 0.30 -10.25 -4.88
N GLN A 257 1.30 -10.76 -4.18
CA GLN A 257 1.99 -12.00 -4.47
C GLN A 257 2.30 -12.79 -3.20
N PRO A 258 2.38 -14.15 -3.28
CA PRO A 258 2.84 -14.95 -2.15
C PRO A 258 4.33 -14.78 -1.92
N ILE A 259 4.75 -14.65 -0.66
CA ILE A 259 6.15 -14.51 -0.26
C ILE A 259 6.71 -15.86 0.22
N LYS A 260 7.85 -16.23 -0.33
CA LYS A 260 8.59 -17.47 -0.01
C LYS A 260 9.76 -17.21 0.93
N GLU A 261 10.47 -16.11 0.73
CA GLU A 261 11.68 -15.77 1.46
C GLU A 261 11.84 -14.25 1.67
N LYS A 262 12.57 -13.89 2.74
CA LYS A 262 13.01 -12.52 3.01
C LYS A 262 14.49 -12.38 2.71
N PHE A 263 14.88 -11.22 2.15
CA PHE A 263 16.26 -10.80 2.00
C PHE A 263 16.57 -9.64 2.95
N LEU A 264 17.69 -9.73 3.69
CA LEU A 264 18.05 -8.79 4.74
C LEU A 264 18.97 -7.68 4.19
N MET A 265 18.37 -6.57 3.72
CA MET A 265 19.10 -5.51 3.01
C MET A 265 20.14 -4.81 3.89
N ASN A 266 19.78 -4.41 5.11
CA ASN A 266 20.76 -3.73 5.97
C ASN A 266 21.89 -4.67 6.43
N SER A 267 21.62 -5.96 6.63
CA SER A 267 22.67 -6.95 6.87
C SER A 267 23.65 -7.04 5.69
N TRP A 268 23.13 -6.98 4.45
CA TRP A 268 23.95 -6.94 3.26
C TRP A 268 24.75 -5.64 3.15
N LEU A 269 24.15 -4.48 3.44
CA LEU A 269 24.85 -3.18 3.47
C LEU A 269 25.99 -3.18 4.49
N ILE A 270 25.80 -3.79 5.66
CA ILE A 270 26.84 -3.96 6.69
C ILE A 270 27.98 -4.86 6.16
N GLN A 271 27.66 -6.02 5.60
CA GLN A 271 28.67 -6.94 5.05
C GLN A 271 29.48 -6.33 3.89
N LYS A 272 28.87 -5.43 3.12
CA LYS A 272 29.52 -4.72 2.03
C LYS A 272 30.28 -3.46 2.48
N GLY A 273 30.26 -3.13 3.78
CA GLY A 273 30.93 -1.97 4.34
C GLY A 273 30.26 -0.62 3.99
N TYR A 274 28.99 -0.64 3.59
CA TYR A 274 28.21 0.58 3.40
C TYR A 274 27.63 1.13 4.72
N ALA A 275 27.31 0.22 5.66
CA ALA A 275 26.78 0.55 6.97
C ALA A 275 27.62 -0.09 8.08
N SER A 276 27.57 0.50 9.26
CA SER A 276 28.25 -0.01 10.46
C SER A 276 27.30 0.03 11.64
N LEU A 277 27.32 -1.00 12.48
CA LEU A 277 26.60 -1.00 13.76
C LEU A 277 27.44 -0.34 14.85
N LYS A 278 26.79 0.22 15.86
CA LYS A 278 27.43 0.74 17.07
C LYS A 278 28.25 -0.35 17.76
N PRO A 279 29.46 -0.05 18.29
CA PRO A 279 30.34 -1.05 18.89
C PRO A 279 29.71 -1.87 20.01
N GLU A 280 28.85 -1.22 20.84
CA GLU A 280 28.16 -1.88 21.95
C GLU A 280 27.17 -2.94 21.45
N LEU A 281 26.58 -2.72 20.27
CA LEU A 281 25.67 -3.68 19.67
C LEU A 281 26.43 -4.83 19.01
N ASN A 282 27.54 -4.56 18.32
CA ASN A 282 28.39 -5.58 17.73
C ASN A 282 28.92 -6.54 18.81
N SER A 283 29.46 -6.02 19.90
CA SER A 283 29.95 -6.86 21.01
C SER A 283 28.83 -7.69 21.67
N GLN A 284 27.61 -7.16 21.78
CA GLN A 284 26.45 -7.88 22.32
C GLN A 284 25.95 -8.97 21.34
N ILE A 285 26.01 -8.72 20.04
CA ILE A 285 25.67 -9.70 19.01
C ILE A 285 26.71 -10.85 19.03
N GLU A 286 27.99 -10.53 19.07
CA GLU A 286 29.10 -11.50 19.09
C GLU A 286 29.11 -12.34 20.38
N ALA A 287 28.87 -11.73 21.54
CA ALA A 287 28.86 -12.42 22.83
C ALA A 287 27.65 -13.36 23.05
N GLY A 288 26.67 -13.38 22.14
CA GLY A 288 25.49 -14.24 22.27
C GLY A 288 24.61 -13.92 23.49
N SER A 289 24.74 -12.70 24.07
CA SER A 289 24.15 -12.40 25.36
C SER A 289 22.62 -12.29 25.33
N ASP A 290 21.93 -12.96 26.25
CA ASP A 290 20.49 -12.85 26.54
C ASP A 290 20.04 -11.42 26.89
N SER A 291 20.99 -10.51 27.16
CA SER A 291 20.75 -9.12 27.56
C SER A 291 20.02 -8.31 26.48
N MET A 292 20.21 -8.62 25.22
CA MET A 292 19.54 -7.93 24.10
C MET A 292 18.07 -8.37 23.96
N ARG A 293 17.77 -9.66 24.18
CA ARG A 293 16.39 -10.17 24.34
C ARG A 293 15.68 -9.45 25.47
N TYR A 294 16.38 -9.16 26.56
CA TYR A 294 15.84 -8.46 27.72
C TYR A 294 15.55 -6.98 27.42
N ARG A 295 16.45 -6.24 26.75
CA ARG A 295 16.24 -4.81 26.42
C ARG A 295 15.15 -4.58 25.37
N ILE A 296 15.01 -5.43 24.36
CA ILE A 296 13.91 -5.36 23.40
C ILE A 296 12.60 -5.71 24.11
N ARG A 297 12.58 -6.76 24.95
CA ARG A 297 11.44 -7.07 25.81
C ARG A 297 11.08 -5.90 26.74
N GLU A 298 12.06 -5.30 27.39
CA GLU A 298 11.83 -4.22 28.33
C GLU A 298 11.29 -2.96 27.67
N ARG A 299 11.81 -2.55 26.50
CA ARG A 299 11.34 -1.36 25.79
C ARG A 299 9.93 -1.52 25.22
N VAL A 300 9.62 -2.66 24.60
CA VAL A 300 8.29 -2.96 24.05
C VAL A 300 7.27 -3.11 25.19
N ILE A 301 7.67 -3.75 26.32
CA ILE A 301 6.82 -3.91 27.50
C ILE A 301 6.64 -2.57 28.22
N ARG A 302 7.70 -1.78 28.41
CA ARG A 302 7.62 -0.48 29.12
C ARG A 302 6.75 0.55 28.41
N SER A 303 6.75 0.60 27.08
CA SER A 303 6.04 1.67 26.38
C SER A 303 4.52 1.46 26.23
N LYS A 304 4.03 0.24 26.13
CA LYS A 304 2.61 -0.04 25.83
C LYS A 304 1.89 -1.00 26.79
N MET A 305 2.59 -1.89 27.49
CA MET A 305 1.97 -2.92 28.33
C MET A 305 2.03 -2.66 29.83
N ARG A 306 2.84 -1.72 30.29
CA ARG A 306 2.95 -1.42 31.73
C ARG A 306 1.58 -1.09 32.34
N LYS A 307 0.76 -0.27 31.67
CA LYS A 307 -0.57 0.11 32.14
C LYS A 307 -1.58 -1.06 32.17
N VAL A 308 -1.42 -2.06 31.32
CA VAL A 308 -2.29 -3.24 31.26
C VAL A 308 -1.76 -4.34 32.16
N TYR A 309 -0.45 -4.59 32.13
CA TYR A 309 0.22 -5.61 32.94
C TYR A 309 0.10 -5.34 34.45
N ASP A 310 0.23 -4.07 34.85
CA ASP A 310 0.12 -3.69 36.27
C ASP A 310 -1.28 -3.91 36.85
N LYS A 311 -2.32 -3.92 36.00
CA LYS A 311 -3.72 -4.17 36.38
C LYS A 311 -4.14 -5.65 36.40
N LEU A 312 -3.27 -6.57 35.93
CA LEU A 312 -3.58 -8.00 35.88
C LEU A 312 -3.30 -8.67 37.24
N PRO A 313 -4.17 -9.59 37.72
CA PRO A 313 -3.90 -10.43 38.87
C PRO A 313 -2.69 -11.35 38.64
N ALA A 314 -2.07 -11.88 39.69
CA ALA A 314 -0.84 -12.67 39.60
C ALA A 314 -0.92 -13.86 38.62
N SER A 315 -2.08 -14.52 38.55
CA SER A 315 -2.38 -15.60 37.58
C SER A 315 -2.40 -15.12 36.13
N GLY A 316 -2.95 -13.93 35.86
CA GLY A 316 -2.99 -13.30 34.54
C GLY A 316 -1.60 -12.84 34.11
N LYS A 317 -0.75 -12.39 35.03
CA LYS A 317 0.64 -11.99 34.74
C LYS A 317 1.51 -13.16 34.27
N LYS A 318 1.30 -14.36 34.84
CA LYS A 318 2.02 -15.59 34.44
C LYS A 318 1.59 -16.04 33.03
N LEU A 319 0.29 -15.96 32.69
CA LEU A 319 -0.26 -16.29 31.37
C LEU A 319 0.19 -15.29 30.32
N ALA A 320 0.13 -13.99 30.62
CA ALA A 320 0.61 -12.92 29.73
C ALA A 320 2.11 -13.06 29.42
N LYS A 321 2.92 -13.45 30.42
CA LYS A 321 4.36 -13.72 30.24
C LYS A 321 4.63 -14.90 29.32
N ASN A 322 3.82 -15.98 29.41
CA ASN A 322 3.95 -17.16 28.56
C ASN A 322 3.45 -16.90 27.11
N ILE A 323 2.39 -16.12 26.95
CA ILE A 323 1.87 -15.73 25.62
C ILE A 323 2.89 -14.82 24.91
N ILE A 324 3.44 -13.84 25.63
CA ILE A 324 4.48 -12.95 25.10
C ILE A 324 5.74 -13.74 24.72
N ALA A 325 6.17 -14.69 25.58
CA ALA A 325 7.31 -15.56 25.30
C ALA A 325 7.07 -16.44 24.05
N LYS A 326 5.88 -17.04 23.90
CA LYS A 326 5.51 -17.85 22.71
C LYS A 326 5.39 -17.00 21.44
N THR A 327 4.83 -15.80 21.53
CA THR A 327 4.68 -14.89 20.36
C THR A 327 6.02 -14.35 19.88
N LEU A 328 6.98 -14.15 20.79
CA LEU A 328 8.35 -13.73 20.45
C LEU A 328 9.25 -14.92 20.05
N ALA A 329 9.03 -16.11 20.59
CA ALA A 329 9.82 -17.31 20.28
C ALA A 329 9.40 -18.04 18.99
N GLY A 330 8.21 -17.73 18.45
CA GLY A 330 7.68 -18.42 17.26
C GLY A 330 8.30 -18.06 15.92
N ALA A 331 9.20 -17.07 15.87
CA ALA A 331 9.73 -16.55 14.61
C ALA A 331 11.25 -16.54 14.48
N SER A 332 12.00 -16.77 15.56
CA SER A 332 13.44 -16.57 15.51
C SER A 332 14.18 -17.62 16.33
N GLY A 333 15.01 -18.40 15.66
CA GLY A 333 16.10 -19.10 16.28
C GLY A 333 17.05 -18.12 17.00
N GLU A 334 18.00 -18.64 17.79
CA GLU A 334 18.99 -17.86 18.56
C GLU A 334 19.84 -16.88 17.73
N ASP A 335 19.86 -17.07 16.40
CA ASP A 335 20.64 -16.34 15.42
C ASP A 335 20.01 -15.00 14.97
N TYR A 336 18.69 -14.80 15.10
CA TYR A 336 18.00 -13.61 14.56
C TYR A 336 17.91 -12.47 15.55
N THR A 337 18.24 -11.26 15.08
CA THR A 337 18.08 -9.99 15.80
C THR A 337 17.43 -8.94 14.89
N ARG A 338 16.64 -8.03 15.45
CA ARG A 338 16.18 -6.82 14.75
C ARG A 338 17.11 -5.67 15.10
N ILE A 339 17.60 -5.01 14.05
CA ILE A 339 18.34 -3.73 14.13
C ILE A 339 17.38 -2.58 13.82
N HIS A 340 17.62 -1.43 14.41
CA HIS A 340 16.84 -0.22 14.23
C HIS A 340 17.75 0.93 13.78
N ASP A 341 17.17 2.01 13.32
CA ASP A 341 17.93 3.15 12.79
C ASP A 341 18.95 3.71 13.78
N PHE A 342 18.63 3.71 15.08
CA PHE A 342 19.52 4.14 16.16
C PHE A 342 20.64 3.15 16.51
N ASP A 343 20.63 1.96 15.94
CA ASP A 343 21.67 0.94 16.15
C ASP A 343 22.85 1.11 15.19
N PHE A 344 22.71 1.95 14.16
CA PHE A 344 23.80 2.29 13.26
C PHE A 344 24.78 3.31 13.89
N ASP A 345 26.06 3.12 13.62
CA ASP A 345 27.11 4.13 13.83
C ASP A 345 27.13 5.04 12.59
N MET A 346 26.39 6.16 12.67
CA MET A 346 26.24 7.07 11.55
C MET A 346 27.55 7.76 11.16
N SER A 347 28.50 7.89 12.09
CA SER A 347 29.85 8.42 11.79
C SER A 347 30.67 7.50 10.85
N LYS A 348 30.22 6.25 10.64
CA LYS A 348 30.86 5.24 9.77
C LYS A 348 29.92 4.69 8.70
N THR A 349 28.64 5.05 8.74
CA THR A 349 27.63 4.56 7.80
C THR A 349 27.50 5.53 6.61
N ARG A 350 27.77 5.02 5.39
CA ARG A 350 27.66 5.76 4.13
C ARG A 350 26.30 5.61 3.47
N ALA A 351 25.64 4.43 3.63
CA ALA A 351 24.34 4.16 3.07
C ALA A 351 23.52 3.26 4.01
N PHE A 352 22.25 3.52 4.14
CA PHE A 352 21.33 2.79 5.02
C PHE A 352 19.93 2.74 4.41
N SER A 353 19.11 1.80 4.88
CA SER A 353 17.69 1.73 4.56
C SER A 353 16.88 1.65 5.85
N THR A 354 15.87 2.50 5.96
CA THR A 354 15.10 2.64 7.21
C THR A 354 13.59 2.53 7.00
N ILE A 355 13.14 2.77 5.78
CA ILE A 355 11.74 2.60 5.39
C ILE A 355 11.68 1.40 4.45
N SER A 356 10.59 0.74 4.44
CA SER A 356 10.21 -0.37 3.59
C SER A 356 10.81 -1.74 3.92
N ASN A 357 9.89 -2.57 4.29
CA ASN A 357 9.97 -4.02 4.31
C ASN A 357 9.09 -4.56 3.17
N TRP A 358 9.38 -4.19 1.93
CA TRP A 358 8.51 -4.43 0.80
C TRP A 358 9.26 -5.06 -0.37
N THR A 359 8.63 -5.18 -1.52
CA THR A 359 9.27 -5.64 -2.76
C THR A 359 10.20 -4.59 -3.38
N VAL A 360 10.11 -3.33 -2.92
CA VAL A 360 11.05 -2.26 -3.27
C VAL A 360 11.66 -1.68 -2.00
N CYS A 361 12.96 -1.46 -2.00
CA CYS A 361 13.72 -0.88 -0.91
C CYS A 361 14.23 0.51 -1.30
N SER A 362 14.05 1.47 -0.39
CA SER A 362 14.61 2.82 -0.47
C SER A 362 15.92 2.90 0.31
N ILE A 363 17.02 3.30 -0.34
CA ILE A 363 18.33 3.40 0.27
C ILE A 363 18.78 4.85 0.21
N TYR A 364 19.23 5.36 1.36
CA TYR A 364 19.68 6.73 1.56
C TYR A 364 21.20 6.77 1.71
N LEU A 365 21.83 7.72 1.07
CA LEU A 365 23.23 8.08 1.36
C LEU A 365 23.26 9.02 2.57
N ASN A 366 24.13 8.75 3.52
CA ASN A 366 24.32 9.55 4.71
C ASN A 366 25.14 10.80 4.40
N ASP A 367 24.54 11.77 3.73
CA ASP A 367 25.13 13.03 3.30
C ASP A 367 24.61 14.25 4.12
N SER A 368 24.89 15.44 3.65
CA SER A 368 24.53 16.72 4.32
C SER A 368 23.02 16.94 4.53
N ARG A 369 22.15 16.08 4.02
CA ARG A 369 20.70 16.09 4.33
C ARG A 369 20.40 15.54 5.73
N PHE A 370 21.38 14.87 6.35
CA PHE A 370 21.28 14.27 7.67
C PHE A 370 22.25 14.91 8.67
N GLU A 371 21.88 14.89 9.96
CA GLU A 371 22.63 15.55 11.04
C GLU A 371 24.08 15.04 11.18
N GLU A 372 24.32 13.74 11.01
CA GLU A 372 25.66 13.12 11.07
C GLU A 372 26.14 12.68 9.68
N GLY A 373 25.80 13.44 8.63
CA GLY A 373 26.12 13.09 7.26
C GLY A 373 27.63 13.11 6.96
N ILE A 374 28.18 11.98 6.48
CA ILE A 374 29.60 11.79 6.19
C ILE A 374 29.95 11.74 4.70
N VAL A 375 28.95 11.49 3.85
CA VAL A 375 29.16 11.42 2.40
C VAL A 375 29.28 12.82 1.82
N LYS A 376 30.43 13.15 1.28
CA LYS A 376 30.68 14.46 0.65
C LYS A 376 29.96 14.57 -0.69
N ARG A 377 29.52 15.79 -1.05
CA ARG A 377 28.80 16.07 -2.30
C ARG A 377 29.52 15.51 -3.54
N GLY A 378 30.85 15.64 -3.62
CA GLY A 378 31.64 15.11 -4.74
C GLY A 378 31.76 13.58 -4.83
N GLU A 379 31.41 12.87 -3.74
CA GLU A 379 31.46 11.40 -3.69
C GLU A 379 30.10 10.76 -3.98
N ARG A 380 29.00 11.50 -3.83
CA ARG A 380 27.60 11.00 -3.89
C ARG A 380 27.37 10.16 -5.14
N GLU A 381 27.64 10.69 -6.31
CA GLU A 381 27.41 10.02 -7.58
C GLU A 381 28.27 8.76 -7.77
N ARG A 382 29.51 8.78 -7.30
CA ARG A 382 30.39 7.61 -7.33
C ARG A 382 29.86 6.49 -6.43
N ILE A 383 29.40 6.82 -5.23
CA ILE A 383 28.84 5.86 -4.28
C ILE A 383 27.53 5.31 -4.80
N LYS A 384 26.60 6.15 -5.31
CA LYS A 384 25.34 5.71 -5.94
C LYS A 384 25.59 4.66 -7.03
N ARG A 385 26.40 4.99 -8.02
CA ARG A 385 26.72 4.07 -9.14
C ARG A 385 27.35 2.78 -8.67
N LYS A 386 28.25 2.82 -7.67
CA LYS A 386 28.83 1.60 -7.08
C LYS A 386 27.76 0.78 -6.37
N LEU A 387 26.92 1.41 -5.55
CA LEU A 387 25.85 0.76 -4.80
C LEU A 387 24.84 0.07 -5.73
N ILE A 388 24.43 0.71 -6.81
CA ILE A 388 23.53 0.13 -7.83
C ILE A 388 24.16 -1.14 -8.44
N ARG A 389 25.43 -1.08 -8.85
CA ARG A 389 26.13 -2.26 -9.40
C ARG A 389 26.22 -3.40 -8.39
N ASP A 390 26.58 -3.10 -7.15
CA ASP A 390 26.72 -4.10 -6.09
C ASP A 390 25.37 -4.74 -5.77
N ILE A 391 24.29 -3.98 -5.70
CA ILE A 391 22.92 -4.47 -5.51
C ILE A 391 22.50 -5.39 -6.67
N MET A 392 22.77 -5.00 -7.91
CA MET A 392 22.45 -5.81 -9.09
C MET A 392 23.27 -7.11 -9.19
N SER A 393 24.36 -7.22 -8.44
CA SER A 393 25.17 -8.44 -8.34
C SER A 393 24.66 -9.45 -7.32
N ILE A 394 23.66 -9.08 -6.49
CA ILE A 394 23.10 -9.95 -5.45
C ILE A 394 22.44 -11.17 -6.11
N LYS A 395 22.79 -12.34 -5.59
CA LYS A 395 22.22 -13.62 -6.04
C LYS A 395 21.35 -14.24 -4.95
N ASP A 396 20.36 -14.99 -5.38
CA ASP A 396 19.58 -15.86 -4.49
C ASP A 396 20.36 -17.14 -4.13
N LYS A 397 19.71 -18.02 -3.36
CA LYS A 397 20.28 -19.32 -2.92
C LYS A 397 20.63 -20.27 -4.08
N ASP A 398 19.97 -20.08 -5.22
CA ASP A 398 20.18 -20.88 -6.44
C ASP A 398 21.25 -20.24 -7.37
N GLY A 399 21.91 -19.17 -6.94
CA GLY A 399 22.90 -18.44 -7.73
C GLY A 399 22.32 -17.53 -8.83
N LYS A 400 21.00 -17.38 -8.91
CA LYS A 400 20.31 -16.49 -9.87
C LYS A 400 20.24 -15.07 -9.35
N ARG A 401 20.14 -14.10 -10.26
CA ARG A 401 19.96 -12.69 -9.89
C ARG A 401 18.73 -12.52 -8.99
N LEU A 402 18.90 -11.83 -7.87
CA LEU A 402 17.85 -11.57 -6.88
C LEU A 402 17.08 -10.28 -7.19
N MET A 403 17.79 -9.21 -7.56
CA MET A 403 17.16 -7.92 -7.86
C MET A 403 16.74 -7.83 -9.33
N VAL A 404 15.51 -7.38 -9.56
CA VAL A 404 15.00 -7.11 -10.91
C VAL A 404 15.68 -5.89 -11.47
N ARG A 405 15.72 -4.80 -10.67
CA ARG A 405 16.40 -3.54 -10.99
C ARG A 405 16.89 -2.84 -9.74
N ALA A 406 17.91 -2.02 -9.92
CA ALA A 406 18.28 -0.96 -8.99
C ALA A 406 18.61 0.29 -9.82
N PHE A 407 18.16 1.44 -9.40
CA PHE A 407 18.23 2.67 -10.18
C PHE A 407 18.41 3.90 -9.29
N ASP A 408 18.82 5.00 -9.91
CA ASP A 408 18.92 6.31 -9.27
C ASP A 408 17.51 6.84 -8.96
N ALA A 409 17.25 7.15 -7.71
CA ALA A 409 15.94 7.61 -7.28
C ALA A 409 15.66 9.06 -7.70
N ASP A 410 16.69 9.85 -8.02
CA ASP A 410 16.52 11.22 -8.53
C ASP A 410 15.75 11.21 -9.85
N ASP A 411 15.89 10.17 -10.69
CA ASP A 411 15.14 9.99 -11.94
C ASP A 411 13.62 9.80 -11.71
N TYR A 412 13.24 9.33 -10.51
CA TYR A 412 11.85 9.07 -10.17
C TYR A 412 11.20 10.20 -9.35
N TYR A 413 11.93 10.75 -8.38
CA TYR A 413 11.40 11.80 -7.48
C TYR A 413 11.67 13.23 -7.98
N GLU A 414 12.50 13.41 -9.02
CA GLU A 414 12.75 14.68 -9.70
C GLU A 414 13.12 15.84 -8.73
N ASN A 415 14.03 15.56 -7.80
CA ASN A 415 14.55 16.53 -6.82
C ASN A 415 13.44 17.18 -5.94
N THR A 416 12.49 16.40 -5.47
CA THR A 416 11.44 16.90 -4.57
C THR A 416 12.02 17.57 -3.31
N GLU A 417 11.40 18.67 -2.89
CA GLU A 417 11.67 19.34 -1.61
C GLU A 417 10.68 18.98 -0.50
N LEU A 418 9.64 18.17 -0.83
CA LEU A 418 8.57 17.83 0.11
C LEU A 418 9.00 16.81 1.18
N PHE A 419 10.09 16.08 0.92
CA PHE A 419 10.69 15.10 1.84
C PHE A 419 12.13 14.77 1.42
N ILE A 420 12.90 14.12 2.31
CA ILE A 420 14.21 13.59 1.96
C ILE A 420 14.01 12.35 1.07
N ALA A 421 14.25 12.51 -0.24
CA ALA A 421 14.16 11.41 -1.20
C ALA A 421 15.29 10.39 -0.97
N PRO A 422 15.04 9.08 -1.20
CA PRO A 422 16.12 8.10 -1.25
C PRO A 422 17.09 8.40 -2.39
N ASP A 423 18.29 7.86 -2.33
CA ASP A 423 19.30 7.98 -3.40
C ASP A 423 19.24 6.83 -4.39
N VAL A 424 18.94 5.62 -3.90
CA VAL A 424 18.83 4.41 -4.71
C VAL A 424 17.57 3.66 -4.34
N MET A 425 16.85 3.18 -5.34
CA MET A 425 15.75 2.25 -5.17
C MET A 425 16.12 0.90 -5.77
N ALA A 426 15.75 -0.18 -5.08
CA ALA A 426 16.02 -1.54 -5.52
C ALA A 426 14.77 -2.40 -5.44
N GLU A 427 14.41 -3.05 -6.54
CA GLU A 427 13.26 -3.95 -6.65
C GLU A 427 13.71 -5.40 -6.65
N ILE A 428 13.10 -6.21 -5.78
CA ILE A 428 13.37 -7.63 -5.64
C ILE A 428 12.43 -8.45 -6.52
N LYS A 429 12.88 -9.60 -7.00
CA LYS A 429 12.07 -10.49 -7.82
C LYS A 429 10.88 -11.09 -7.06
N ARG A 430 9.87 -11.52 -7.81
CA ARG A 430 8.64 -12.13 -7.27
C ARG A 430 8.94 -13.30 -6.32
N GLY A 431 8.14 -13.39 -5.26
CA GLY A 431 8.28 -14.40 -4.21
C GLY A 431 9.27 -14.04 -3.11
N TYR A 432 9.94 -12.92 -3.22
CA TYR A 432 10.85 -12.39 -2.22
C TYR A 432 10.34 -11.07 -1.64
N PHE A 433 10.87 -10.74 -0.47
CA PHE A 433 10.55 -9.55 0.31
C PHE A 433 11.84 -8.97 0.89
N ILE A 434 12.01 -7.65 0.89
CA ILE A 434 13.17 -6.99 1.46
C ILE A 434 12.88 -6.60 2.91
N ASP A 435 13.63 -7.17 3.85
CA ASP A 435 13.58 -6.83 5.27
C ASP A 435 14.77 -5.91 5.61
N VAL A 436 14.48 -4.70 6.06
CA VAL A 436 15.51 -3.71 6.43
C VAL A 436 15.85 -3.75 7.93
N PHE A 437 15.10 -4.52 8.73
CA PHE A 437 15.31 -4.62 10.18
C PHE A 437 15.92 -5.95 10.62
N GLY A 438 15.96 -6.95 9.74
CA GLY A 438 16.47 -8.27 10.08
C GLY A 438 17.99 -8.32 10.10
N TYR A 439 18.56 -9.01 11.08
CA TYR A 439 19.98 -9.33 11.18
C TYR A 439 20.18 -10.77 11.68
N LEU A 440 21.04 -11.53 11.01
CA LEU A 440 21.45 -12.88 11.43
C LEU A 440 22.90 -12.85 11.89
N LYS A 441 23.16 -13.31 13.11
CA LYS A 441 24.51 -13.38 13.69
C LYS A 441 25.45 -14.28 12.86
N SER A 442 24.91 -15.33 12.25
CA SER A 442 25.63 -16.21 11.32
C SER A 442 26.09 -15.52 10.03
N GLY A 443 25.68 -14.27 9.79
CA GLY A 443 25.96 -13.58 8.53
C GLY A 443 25.06 -14.02 7.37
N GLY A 444 24.02 -14.82 7.62
CA GLY A 444 23.04 -15.18 6.60
C GLY A 444 22.25 -13.97 6.11
N LEU A 445 21.80 -13.99 4.84
CA LEU A 445 21.05 -12.90 4.22
C LEU A 445 19.61 -13.26 3.89
N PHE A 446 19.20 -14.51 4.14
CA PHE A 446 17.88 -15.01 3.77
C PHE A 446 17.15 -15.65 4.95
N MET A 447 15.86 -15.36 5.07
CA MET A 447 14.98 -15.91 6.10
C MET A 447 13.61 -16.32 5.53
N LYS A 448 12.91 -17.22 6.23
CA LYS A 448 11.49 -17.48 5.95
C LYS A 448 10.63 -16.31 6.44
N PRO A 449 9.51 -16.01 5.74
CA PRO A 449 8.60 -14.95 6.17
C PRO A 449 7.88 -15.30 7.48
N GLU A 450 7.57 -14.28 8.26
CA GLU A 450 6.71 -14.37 9.43
C GLU A 450 5.23 -14.52 9.05
N MET A 451 4.36 -14.88 10.02
CA MET A 451 2.92 -15.05 9.79
C MET A 451 2.25 -13.82 9.15
N ALA A 452 2.66 -12.62 9.53
CA ALA A 452 2.09 -11.37 9.01
C ALA A 452 2.68 -10.92 7.67
N LYS A 453 3.50 -11.75 7.01
CA LYS A 453 4.18 -11.45 5.74
C LYS A 453 4.15 -12.65 4.79
N ARG A 454 3.01 -13.32 4.73
CA ARG A 454 2.76 -14.44 3.82
C ARG A 454 2.40 -14.01 2.40
N GLY A 455 1.90 -12.80 2.27
CA GLY A 455 1.71 -12.09 1.02
C GLY A 455 2.29 -10.69 1.11
N ASP A 456 2.66 -10.14 -0.02
CA ASP A 456 3.15 -8.77 -0.12
C ASP A 456 2.87 -8.20 -1.50
N HIS A 457 3.13 -6.92 -1.66
CA HIS A 457 2.80 -6.15 -2.84
C HIS A 457 3.57 -6.60 -4.08
N MET A 458 2.98 -6.35 -5.23
CA MET A 458 3.63 -6.40 -6.54
C MET A 458 3.21 -5.17 -7.34
N ASN A 459 4.01 -4.81 -8.33
CA ASN A 459 3.81 -3.57 -9.09
C ASN A 459 2.51 -3.58 -9.91
N GLU A 460 2.08 -4.74 -10.37
CA GLU A 460 0.92 -4.88 -11.25
C GLU A 460 -0.38 -5.07 -10.44
N GLY A 461 -1.16 -3.99 -10.32
CA GLY A 461 -2.57 -4.01 -9.94
C GLY A 461 -3.46 -4.29 -11.14
N ILE A 462 -4.73 -3.88 -11.12
CA ILE A 462 -5.67 -4.06 -12.23
C ILE A 462 -6.22 -2.74 -12.74
N PHE A 463 -6.47 -2.71 -14.04
CA PHE A 463 -7.34 -1.75 -14.73
C PHE A 463 -8.43 -2.50 -15.48
N GLY A 464 -9.69 -2.22 -15.13
CA GLY A 464 -10.86 -2.72 -15.85
C GLY A 464 -11.68 -1.55 -16.41
N LEU A 465 -12.21 -1.69 -17.62
CA LEU A 465 -13.01 -0.66 -18.28
C LEU A 465 -14.14 -1.27 -19.09
N ILE A 466 -15.36 -0.79 -18.85
CA ILE A 466 -16.50 -0.96 -19.76
C ILE A 466 -17.13 0.41 -19.99
N ASP A 467 -17.48 0.72 -21.23
CA ASP A 467 -18.21 1.92 -21.58
C ASP A 467 -19.48 1.54 -22.36
N TYR A 468 -20.63 1.89 -21.81
CA TYR A 468 -21.94 1.62 -22.42
C TYR A 468 -22.47 2.81 -23.22
N GLY A 469 -21.86 4.00 -23.05
CA GLY A 469 -22.24 5.21 -23.79
C GLY A 469 -21.41 5.46 -25.05
N MET A 470 -20.20 4.89 -25.11
CA MET A 470 -19.26 5.10 -26.21
C MET A 470 -18.70 3.77 -26.70
N ARG A 471 -18.50 3.66 -28.02
CA ARG A 471 -17.83 2.51 -28.61
C ARG A 471 -16.31 2.68 -28.49
N LEU A 472 -15.65 1.88 -27.64
CA LEU A 472 -14.21 1.90 -27.43
C LEU A 472 -13.50 0.75 -28.16
N ASP A 473 -12.28 0.99 -28.60
CA ASP A 473 -11.38 -0.06 -29.10
C ASP A 473 -10.61 -0.68 -27.93
N TYR A 474 -11.23 -1.65 -27.25
CA TYR A 474 -10.63 -2.36 -26.12
C TYR A 474 -9.33 -3.10 -26.49
N LYS A 475 -9.16 -3.56 -27.74
CA LYS A 475 -7.92 -4.19 -28.21
C LYS A 475 -6.77 -3.20 -28.26
N ARG A 476 -7.05 -1.95 -28.65
CA ARG A 476 -6.04 -0.88 -28.61
C ARG A 476 -5.68 -0.52 -27.17
N ILE A 477 -6.67 -0.40 -26.30
CA ILE A 477 -6.46 -0.11 -24.87
C ILE A 477 -5.61 -1.20 -24.22
N SER A 478 -5.90 -2.49 -24.44
CA SER A 478 -5.19 -3.61 -23.84
C SER A 478 -3.70 -3.73 -24.22
N ARG A 479 -3.24 -2.97 -25.23
CA ARG A 479 -1.83 -2.91 -25.65
C ARG A 479 -1.06 -1.75 -25.03
N LYS A 480 -1.73 -0.87 -24.28
CA LYS A 480 -1.08 0.28 -23.62
C LYS A 480 -0.44 -0.17 -22.32
N GLU A 481 0.69 0.40 -21.96
CA GLU A 481 1.22 0.35 -20.63
C GLU A 481 0.55 1.46 -19.81
N LEU A 482 -0.17 1.07 -18.75
CA LEU A 482 -0.98 1.97 -17.94
C LEU A 482 -0.40 2.10 -16.55
N TYR A 483 -0.42 3.32 -16.04
CA TYR A 483 0.05 3.66 -14.69
C TYR A 483 -1.08 4.25 -13.86
N VAL A 484 -1.00 4.11 -12.53
CA VAL A 484 -1.98 4.69 -11.60
C VAL A 484 -2.18 6.19 -11.79
N TYR A 485 -1.16 6.93 -12.19
CA TYR A 485 -1.26 8.38 -12.48
C TYR A 485 -2.08 8.71 -13.74
N SER A 486 -2.37 7.74 -14.60
CA SER A 486 -3.23 7.93 -15.78
C SER A 486 -4.73 7.99 -15.43
N ILE A 487 -5.11 7.60 -14.21
CA ILE A 487 -6.52 7.53 -13.83
C ILE A 487 -7.13 8.92 -13.68
N SER A 488 -6.48 9.85 -12.95
CA SER A 488 -6.99 11.21 -12.79
C SER A 488 -7.23 11.93 -14.13
N PRO A 489 -6.26 11.99 -15.07
CA PRO A 489 -6.52 12.59 -16.39
C PRO A 489 -7.59 11.85 -17.19
N THR A 490 -7.72 10.53 -17.05
CA THR A 490 -8.80 9.76 -17.69
C THR A 490 -10.19 10.17 -17.18
N VAL A 491 -10.31 10.40 -15.87
CA VAL A 491 -11.55 10.84 -15.23
C VAL A 491 -11.91 12.26 -15.67
N THR A 492 -10.99 13.20 -15.60
CA THR A 492 -11.25 14.61 -15.95
C THR A 492 -11.55 14.77 -17.45
N GLU A 493 -10.79 14.09 -18.33
CA GLU A 493 -11.04 14.12 -19.78
C GLU A 493 -12.38 13.49 -20.16
N TYR A 494 -12.82 12.43 -19.48
CA TYR A 494 -14.15 11.84 -19.71
C TYR A 494 -15.26 12.87 -19.57
N PHE A 495 -15.16 13.77 -18.62
CA PHE A 495 -16.11 14.87 -18.43
C PHE A 495 -15.76 16.12 -19.26
N GLY A 496 -14.69 16.13 -20.03
CA GLY A 496 -14.24 17.31 -20.77
C GLY A 496 -13.70 18.42 -19.89
N VAL A 497 -13.33 18.09 -18.66
CA VAL A 497 -12.76 19.00 -17.67
C VAL A 497 -11.24 19.01 -17.83
N LYS A 498 -10.66 20.22 -17.92
CA LYS A 498 -9.20 20.36 -17.94
C LYS A 498 -8.65 19.99 -16.56
N ALA A 499 -7.72 19.04 -16.51
CA ALA A 499 -6.98 18.75 -15.27
C ALA A 499 -6.34 20.03 -14.74
N SER A 500 -6.28 20.19 -13.41
CA SER A 500 -5.80 21.42 -12.75
C SER A 500 -4.34 21.77 -13.07
N HIS A 501 -3.57 20.83 -13.63
CA HIS A 501 -2.17 20.99 -14.01
C HIS A 501 -1.84 20.17 -15.25
N ASP A 502 -0.78 20.52 -15.96
CA ASP A 502 -0.21 19.71 -17.04
C ASP A 502 0.31 18.39 -16.45
N THR A 503 -0.57 17.40 -16.41
CA THR A 503 -0.18 16.04 -16.05
C THR A 503 0.66 15.49 -17.19
N ARG A 504 1.85 14.95 -16.89
CA ARG A 504 2.73 14.31 -17.89
C ARG A 504 2.12 13.02 -18.45
N TYR A 505 1.08 12.52 -17.81
CA TYR A 505 0.42 11.27 -18.14
C TYR A 505 -0.86 11.53 -18.92
N ARG A 506 -1.00 10.80 -20.02
CA ARG A 506 -2.15 10.92 -20.90
C ARG A 506 -3.31 10.07 -20.40
N SER A 507 -4.51 10.51 -20.72
CA SER A 507 -5.73 9.71 -20.59
C SER A 507 -5.61 8.37 -21.32
N ILE A 508 -6.33 7.39 -20.79
CA ILE A 508 -6.34 6.01 -21.29
C ILE A 508 -7.28 5.86 -22.50
N ALA A 509 -8.35 6.62 -22.57
CA ALA A 509 -9.44 6.48 -23.55
C ALA A 509 -9.37 7.51 -24.66
#